data_ef9b434dd56ce36469d0815c9f605c54
#
_entry.id   ef9b434dd56ce36469d0815c9f605c54
#
_cell.length_a   1.000
_cell.length_b   1.000
_cell.length_c   1.000
_cell.angle_alpha   90.00
_cell.angle_beta   90.00
_cell.angle_gamma   90.00
#
_symmetry.space_group_name_H-M   'P 1'
#
loop_
_entity.id
_entity.type
_entity.pdbx_description
1 polymer ?
#
loop_
_entity_poly.entity_id
_entity_poly.type
_entity_poly.pdbx_seq_one_letter_code
_entity_poly.pdbx_strand_id
1 'polypeptide(L)'
;PAAKSKLSLILTYPGVKAIFFYKIANFFAIAKFDLVARIISQTSRFLTGIEIHPKAKIGKNLFIDHGMGVVIGETSEIGNNVTIYHNVTLGGIAPSINSNDQRNMKRHPTLEDNVVVGSGAQILGPITIGKNSLIGSNSVVTKNVPEKSVMAGIPARRVGDATKGFKPYAVTDEDKE
;
A
#
# COMPACT_ATOMS: atom_id res chain seq x y z
N PRO A 1 -9.24 17.02 -4.92
CA PRO A 1 -10.23 18.00 -5.40
C PRO A 1 -11.56 17.97 -4.63
N ALA A 2 -11.97 16.80 -4.10
CA ALA A 2 -13.25 16.63 -3.42
C ALA A 2 -13.26 17.05 -1.93
N ALA A 3 -12.10 17.25 -1.32
CA ALA A 3 -12.00 17.58 0.11
C ALA A 3 -12.32 19.05 0.39
N LYS A 4 -13.41 19.32 1.10
CA LYS A 4 -13.85 20.68 1.45
C LYS A 4 -13.39 21.12 2.85
N SER A 5 -13.08 20.21 3.75
CA SER A 5 -12.58 20.50 5.11
C SER A 5 -11.81 19.32 5.71
N LYS A 6 -10.89 19.61 6.64
CA LYS A 6 -10.13 18.58 7.38
C LYS A 6 -11.05 17.65 8.19
N LEU A 7 -12.11 18.20 8.79
CA LEU A 7 -13.09 17.40 9.54
C LEU A 7 -13.84 16.42 8.63
N SER A 8 -14.25 16.85 7.44
CA SER A 8 -14.87 15.97 6.45
C SER A 8 -13.95 14.83 6.04
N LEU A 9 -12.66 15.10 5.80
CA LEU A 9 -11.67 14.07 5.49
C LEU A 9 -11.59 13.00 6.59
N ILE A 10 -11.45 13.42 7.84
CA ILE A 10 -11.34 12.49 8.99
C ILE A 10 -12.59 11.63 9.11
N LEU A 11 -13.76 12.21 8.94
CA LEU A 11 -15.03 11.51 9.16
C LEU A 11 -15.47 10.64 7.98
N THR A 12 -15.12 11.00 6.74
CA THR A 12 -15.69 10.35 5.55
C THR A 12 -14.71 9.53 4.72
N TYR A 13 -13.39 9.78 4.82
CA TYR A 13 -12.41 9.08 4.00
C TYR A 13 -11.99 7.73 4.63
N PRO A 14 -12.27 6.60 3.97
CA PRO A 14 -11.96 5.28 4.50
C PRO A 14 -10.46 5.07 4.68
N GLY A 15 -9.62 5.59 3.79
CA GLY A 15 -8.15 5.49 3.89
C GLY A 15 -7.60 6.13 5.17
N VAL A 16 -8.12 7.29 5.57
CA VAL A 16 -7.71 7.97 6.82
C VAL A 16 -8.05 7.12 8.04
N LYS A 17 -9.27 6.56 8.08
CA LYS A 17 -9.72 5.66 9.15
C LYS A 17 -8.87 4.39 9.19
N ALA A 18 -8.61 3.77 8.05
CA ALA A 18 -7.81 2.54 7.97
C ALA A 18 -6.38 2.76 8.49
N ILE A 19 -5.74 3.88 8.14
CA ILE A 19 -4.41 4.23 8.64
C ILE A 19 -4.42 4.48 10.15
N PHE A 20 -5.46 5.13 10.67
CA PHE A 20 -5.63 5.33 12.11
C PHE A 20 -5.72 3.99 12.86
N PHE A 21 -6.61 3.09 12.43
CA PHE A 21 -6.73 1.75 13.00
C PHE A 21 -5.44 0.92 12.86
N TYR A 22 -4.77 1.02 11.72
CA TYR A 22 -3.48 0.37 11.51
C TYR A 22 -2.44 0.80 12.53
N LYS A 23 -2.32 2.11 12.82
CA LYS A 23 -1.36 2.60 13.84
C LYS A 23 -1.62 2.00 15.21
N ILE A 24 -2.90 1.88 15.60
CA ILE A 24 -3.27 1.25 16.87
C ILE A 24 -2.95 -0.25 16.84
N ALA A 25 -3.35 -0.95 15.78
CA ALA A 25 -3.07 -2.39 15.63
C ALA A 25 -1.57 -2.68 15.61
N ASN A 26 -0.78 -1.85 14.92
CA ASN A 26 0.67 -1.97 14.85
C ASN A 26 1.34 -1.79 16.22
N PHE A 27 0.88 -0.82 17.03
CA PHE A 27 1.35 -0.65 18.40
C PHE A 27 1.16 -1.94 19.23
N PHE A 28 -0.02 -2.57 19.17
CA PHE A 28 -0.27 -3.83 19.86
C PHE A 28 0.55 -4.99 19.29
N ALA A 29 0.77 -5.03 17.97
CA ALA A 29 1.61 -6.05 17.35
C ALA A 29 3.08 -5.94 17.78
N ILE A 30 3.63 -4.71 17.89
CA ILE A 30 4.96 -4.46 18.41
C ILE A 30 5.06 -4.87 19.89
N ALA A 31 4.02 -4.62 20.67
CA ALA A 31 3.91 -5.04 22.08
C ALA A 31 3.62 -6.55 22.25
N LYS A 32 3.62 -7.33 21.16
CA LYS A 32 3.35 -8.78 21.13
C LYS A 32 1.95 -9.20 21.56
N PHE A 33 0.98 -8.30 21.53
CA PHE A 33 -0.44 -8.60 21.70
C PHE A 33 -1.09 -8.92 20.35
N ASP A 34 -0.61 -9.98 19.68
CA ASP A 34 -0.99 -10.32 18.30
C ASP A 34 -2.51 -10.50 18.11
N LEU A 35 -3.20 -11.13 19.06
CA LEU A 35 -4.65 -11.31 18.97
C LEU A 35 -5.39 -9.98 18.97
N VAL A 36 -5.04 -9.06 19.88
CA VAL A 36 -5.65 -7.73 19.96
C VAL A 36 -5.38 -6.96 18.67
N ALA A 37 -4.14 -6.97 18.19
CA ALA A 37 -3.76 -6.35 16.93
C ALA A 37 -4.59 -6.86 15.74
N ARG A 38 -4.82 -8.18 15.67
CA ARG A 38 -5.63 -8.81 14.62
C ARG A 38 -7.11 -8.43 14.73
N ILE A 39 -7.68 -8.40 15.92
CA ILE A 39 -9.08 -7.97 16.14
C ILE A 39 -9.27 -6.54 15.65
N ILE A 40 -8.36 -5.61 16.02
CA ILE A 40 -8.43 -4.21 15.58
C ILE A 40 -8.31 -4.11 14.06
N SER A 41 -7.39 -4.86 13.45
CA SER A 41 -7.22 -4.88 12.00
C SER A 41 -8.48 -5.41 11.27
N GLN A 42 -9.11 -6.47 11.77
CA GLN A 42 -10.34 -7.00 11.16
C GLN A 42 -11.53 -6.06 11.36
N THR A 43 -11.61 -5.38 12.49
CA THR A 43 -12.61 -4.32 12.72
C THR A 43 -12.43 -3.18 11.72
N SER A 44 -11.19 -2.74 11.51
CA SER A 44 -10.85 -1.75 10.47
C SER A 44 -11.32 -2.18 9.08
N ARG A 45 -11.00 -3.43 8.69
CA ARG A 45 -11.41 -4.00 7.41
C ARG A 45 -12.94 -4.00 7.25
N PHE A 46 -13.67 -4.40 8.27
CA PHE A 46 -15.13 -4.40 8.25
C PHE A 46 -15.71 -2.99 8.05
N LEU A 47 -15.13 -1.97 8.71
CA LEU A 47 -15.60 -0.59 8.67
C LEU A 47 -15.18 0.18 7.42
N THR A 48 -14.07 -0.20 6.80
CA THR A 48 -13.43 0.61 5.73
C THR A 48 -13.32 -0.12 4.39
N GLY A 49 -13.46 -1.45 4.37
CA GLY A 49 -13.16 -2.28 3.21
C GLY A 49 -11.67 -2.38 2.88
N ILE A 50 -10.78 -1.92 3.79
CA ILE A 50 -9.33 -1.89 3.61
C ILE A 50 -8.68 -2.83 4.61
N GLU A 51 -7.91 -3.79 4.14
CA GLU A 51 -7.13 -4.69 4.99
C GLU A 51 -5.67 -4.24 5.04
N ILE A 52 -5.19 -3.88 6.24
CA ILE A 52 -3.77 -3.62 6.50
C ILE A 52 -3.32 -4.56 7.60
N HIS A 53 -2.33 -5.42 7.29
CA HIS A 53 -1.80 -6.31 8.32
C HIS A 53 -1.05 -5.51 9.40
N PRO A 54 -1.26 -5.79 10.69
CA PRO A 54 -0.66 -5.01 11.78
C PRO A 54 0.87 -4.96 11.76
N LYS A 55 1.53 -5.97 11.18
CA LYS A 55 3.00 -6.05 11.10
C LYS A 55 3.58 -5.44 9.82
N ALA A 56 2.76 -4.94 8.90
CA ALA A 56 3.27 -4.19 7.75
C ALA A 56 4.05 -2.96 8.22
N LYS A 57 5.07 -2.56 7.47
CA LYS A 57 5.84 -1.36 7.76
C LYS A 57 5.39 -0.24 6.81
N ILE A 58 4.94 0.86 7.36
CA ILE A 58 4.40 1.98 6.58
C ILE A 58 5.10 3.28 6.98
N GLY A 59 5.69 3.94 5.99
CA GLY A 59 6.32 5.24 6.14
C GLY A 59 5.33 6.39 6.31
N LYS A 60 5.79 7.60 6.06
CA LYS A 60 4.99 8.82 6.22
C LYS A 60 4.11 9.07 4.99
N ASN A 61 2.96 9.74 5.19
CA ASN A 61 2.11 10.26 4.12
C ASN A 61 1.61 9.18 3.14
N LEU A 62 1.32 7.96 3.61
CA LEU A 62 0.57 7.00 2.80
C LEU A 62 -0.82 7.58 2.52
N PHE A 63 -1.19 7.68 1.24
CA PHE A 63 -2.52 8.09 0.80
C PHE A 63 -3.24 6.91 0.15
N ILE A 64 -4.41 6.55 0.67
CA ILE A 64 -5.28 5.51 0.10
C ILE A 64 -6.54 6.18 -0.41
N ASP A 65 -6.69 6.23 -1.74
CA ASP A 65 -7.85 6.84 -2.40
C ASP A 65 -8.92 5.79 -2.69
N HIS A 66 -10.18 6.12 -2.38
CA HIS A 66 -11.33 5.22 -2.39
C HIS A 66 -11.19 4.01 -1.44
N GLY A 67 -10.17 3.23 -1.56
CA GLY A 67 -9.67 2.23 -0.62
C GLY A 67 -10.37 0.87 -0.63
N MET A 68 -11.62 0.76 -1.07
CA MET A 68 -12.34 -0.52 -1.05
C MET A 68 -11.52 -1.63 -1.74
N GLY A 69 -11.39 -2.78 -1.07
CA GLY A 69 -10.67 -3.95 -1.59
C GLY A 69 -9.15 -3.85 -1.56
N VAL A 70 -8.56 -2.82 -0.95
CA VAL A 70 -7.11 -2.76 -0.72
C VAL A 70 -6.69 -3.82 0.29
N VAL A 71 -5.62 -4.57 -0.03
CA VAL A 71 -5.01 -5.57 0.85
C VAL A 71 -3.51 -5.31 0.95
N ILE A 72 -3.02 -5.05 2.16
CA ILE A 72 -1.60 -4.86 2.47
C ILE A 72 -1.14 -6.00 3.38
N GLY A 73 -0.34 -6.92 2.83
CA GLY A 73 0.11 -8.14 3.50
C GLY A 73 1.16 -7.91 4.61
N GLU A 74 1.38 -8.94 5.42
CA GLU A 74 2.17 -8.91 6.67
C GLU A 74 3.58 -8.32 6.53
N THR A 75 4.32 -8.75 5.51
CA THR A 75 5.72 -8.35 5.32
C THR A 75 5.89 -7.24 4.27
N SER A 76 4.78 -6.54 3.93
CA SER A 76 4.84 -5.38 3.05
C SER A 76 5.63 -4.25 3.71
N GLU A 77 6.41 -3.54 2.91
CA GLU A 77 7.10 -2.32 3.30
C GLU A 77 6.71 -1.20 2.36
N ILE A 78 6.26 -0.09 2.90
CA ILE A 78 5.78 1.06 2.14
C ILE A 78 6.58 2.27 2.58
N GLY A 79 7.25 2.91 1.63
CA GLY A 79 8.02 4.13 1.83
C GLY A 79 7.16 5.37 2.10
N ASN A 80 7.73 6.53 1.89
CA ASN A 80 7.07 7.81 2.13
C ASN A 80 6.31 8.29 0.89
N ASN A 81 5.24 9.07 1.10
CA ASN A 81 4.45 9.71 0.05
C ASN A 81 3.93 8.72 -1.01
N VAL A 82 3.57 7.52 -0.60
CA VAL A 82 3.01 6.50 -1.50
C VAL A 82 1.52 6.71 -1.65
N THR A 83 1.02 6.57 -2.89
CA THR A 83 -0.41 6.62 -3.19
C THR A 83 -0.89 5.26 -3.67
N ILE A 84 -1.98 4.76 -3.08
CA ILE A 84 -2.60 3.48 -3.43
C ILE A 84 -4.09 3.72 -3.71
N TYR A 85 -4.55 3.24 -4.86
CA TYR A 85 -5.98 3.27 -5.21
C TYR A 85 -6.71 2.01 -4.76
N HIS A 86 -8.03 1.98 -4.96
CA HIS A 86 -8.88 0.84 -4.58
C HIS A 86 -8.49 -0.47 -5.27
N ASN A 87 -8.88 -1.60 -4.68
CA ASN A 87 -8.64 -2.96 -5.18
C ASN A 87 -7.17 -3.31 -5.42
N VAL A 88 -6.22 -2.58 -4.85
CA VAL A 88 -4.79 -2.91 -4.92
C VAL A 88 -4.45 -4.00 -3.92
N THR A 89 -3.68 -5.00 -4.36
CA THR A 89 -3.14 -6.03 -3.49
C THR A 89 -1.61 -5.97 -3.43
N LEU A 90 -1.07 -5.85 -2.23
CA LEU A 90 0.33 -6.12 -1.92
C LEU A 90 0.41 -7.51 -1.30
N GLY A 91 0.55 -8.55 -2.14
CA GLY A 91 0.35 -9.95 -1.80
C GLY A 91 1.62 -10.81 -1.93
N GLY A 92 1.52 -12.06 -1.44
CA GLY A 92 2.51 -13.11 -1.68
C GLY A 92 2.22 -13.87 -2.97
N ILE A 93 3.22 -14.57 -3.52
CA ILE A 93 3.04 -15.52 -4.61
C ILE A 93 2.78 -16.88 -4.00
N ALA A 94 1.70 -17.55 -4.44
CA ALA A 94 1.36 -18.94 -4.09
C ALA A 94 1.54 -19.27 -2.58
N PRO A 95 0.87 -18.57 -1.67
CA PRO A 95 1.05 -18.74 -0.23
C PRO A 95 0.67 -20.14 0.29
N SER A 96 -0.07 -20.91 -0.50
CA SER A 96 -0.47 -22.28 -0.19
C SER A 96 0.61 -23.33 -0.53
N ILE A 97 1.61 -22.99 -1.34
CA ILE A 97 2.70 -23.90 -1.72
C ILE A 97 3.84 -23.73 -0.71
N ASN A 98 4.25 -24.83 -0.04
CA ASN A 98 5.32 -24.83 0.98
C ASN A 98 5.10 -23.72 2.04
N SER A 99 3.89 -23.60 2.56
CA SER A 99 3.51 -22.52 3.47
C SER A 99 4.34 -22.48 4.76
N ASN A 100 4.85 -23.63 5.21
CA ASN A 100 5.72 -23.70 6.39
C ASN A 100 7.08 -23.02 6.14
N ASP A 101 7.65 -23.18 4.96
CA ASP A 101 8.92 -22.59 4.56
C ASP A 101 8.80 -21.07 4.38
N GLN A 102 7.58 -20.59 4.12
CA GLN A 102 7.30 -19.15 3.97
C GLN A 102 7.07 -18.43 5.31
N ARG A 103 7.06 -19.15 6.43
CA ARG A 103 6.96 -18.53 7.75
C ARG A 103 8.22 -17.71 8.05
N ASN A 104 8.03 -16.51 8.60
CA ASN A 104 9.10 -15.59 8.98
C ASN A 104 9.98 -15.09 7.81
N MET A 105 9.57 -15.34 6.54
CA MET A 105 10.25 -14.84 5.37
C MET A 105 9.55 -13.60 4.81
N LYS A 106 10.33 -12.73 4.16
CA LYS A 106 9.78 -11.66 3.32
C LYS A 106 9.03 -12.30 2.14
N ARG A 107 7.72 -12.07 2.02
CA ARG A 107 6.86 -12.62 0.95
C ARG A 107 5.94 -11.60 0.29
N HIS A 108 5.93 -10.37 0.79
CA HIS A 108 5.14 -9.27 0.26
C HIS A 108 6.05 -8.16 -0.27
N PRO A 109 5.54 -7.31 -1.18
CA PRO A 109 6.35 -6.32 -1.86
C PRO A 109 6.85 -5.19 -0.94
N THR A 110 7.90 -4.52 -1.45
CA THR A 110 8.38 -3.23 -0.98
C THR A 110 8.01 -2.17 -2.01
N LEU A 111 7.34 -1.10 -1.59
CA LEU A 111 7.14 0.11 -2.36
C LEU A 111 8.09 1.17 -1.82
N GLU A 112 8.97 1.69 -2.64
CA GLU A 112 9.84 2.80 -2.26
C GLU A 112 9.10 4.14 -2.27
N ASP A 113 9.79 5.24 -1.96
CA ASP A 113 9.20 6.57 -1.84
C ASP A 113 8.56 7.06 -3.14
N ASN A 114 7.47 7.81 -3.00
CA ASN A 114 6.73 8.45 -4.09
C ASN A 114 6.17 7.47 -5.14
N VAL A 115 5.97 6.21 -4.80
CA VAL A 115 5.33 5.23 -5.70
C VAL A 115 3.83 5.48 -5.76
N VAL A 116 3.26 5.37 -6.96
CA VAL A 116 1.81 5.39 -7.17
C VAL A 116 1.35 4.07 -7.75
N VAL A 117 0.33 3.48 -7.12
CA VAL A 117 -0.26 2.20 -7.54
C VAL A 117 -1.70 2.42 -7.97
N GLY A 118 -1.95 2.27 -9.26
CA GLY A 118 -3.26 2.42 -9.88
C GLY A 118 -4.26 1.36 -9.43
N SER A 119 -5.54 1.67 -9.58
CA SER A 119 -6.66 0.83 -9.13
C SER A 119 -6.59 -0.60 -9.69
N GLY A 120 -6.90 -1.58 -8.84
CA GLY A 120 -6.93 -3.00 -9.23
C GLY A 120 -5.58 -3.64 -9.47
N ALA A 121 -4.46 -2.92 -9.31
CA ALA A 121 -3.14 -3.50 -9.54
C ALA A 121 -2.79 -4.56 -8.48
N GLN A 122 -2.17 -5.65 -8.94
CA GLN A 122 -1.72 -6.76 -8.11
C GLN A 122 -0.20 -6.79 -8.11
N ILE A 123 0.42 -6.51 -6.97
CA ILE A 123 1.87 -6.53 -6.78
C ILE A 123 2.18 -7.73 -5.89
N LEU A 124 2.84 -8.75 -6.46
CA LEU A 124 2.91 -10.06 -5.84
C LEU A 124 4.36 -10.52 -5.65
N GLY A 125 4.65 -11.00 -4.44
CA GLY A 125 5.95 -11.55 -4.07
C GLY A 125 6.88 -10.53 -3.38
N PRO A 126 8.06 -10.99 -2.94
CA PRO A 126 9.03 -10.16 -2.24
C PRO A 126 9.82 -9.26 -3.20
N ILE A 127 9.11 -8.54 -4.05
CA ILE A 127 9.67 -7.66 -5.08
C ILE A 127 9.72 -6.21 -4.61
N THR A 128 10.56 -5.43 -5.25
CA THR A 128 10.70 -3.99 -4.98
C THR A 128 10.18 -3.17 -6.16
N ILE A 129 9.33 -2.21 -5.85
CA ILE A 129 8.92 -1.15 -6.79
C ILE A 129 9.76 0.07 -6.47
N GLY A 130 10.67 0.42 -7.39
CA GLY A 130 11.61 1.52 -7.22
C GLY A 130 10.92 2.89 -7.12
N LYS A 131 11.59 3.81 -6.43
CA LYS A 131 11.08 5.16 -6.14
C LYS A 131 10.60 5.90 -7.38
N ASN A 132 9.61 6.77 -7.18
CA ASN A 132 9.01 7.59 -8.23
C ASN A 132 8.40 6.77 -9.39
N SER A 133 8.04 5.52 -9.18
CA SER A 133 7.42 4.67 -10.21
C SER A 133 5.89 4.73 -10.16
N LEU A 134 5.29 4.51 -11.32
CA LEU A 134 3.84 4.42 -11.52
C LEU A 134 3.47 3.00 -11.96
N ILE A 135 2.59 2.36 -11.23
CA ILE A 135 1.97 1.10 -11.62
C ILE A 135 0.57 1.41 -12.17
N GLY A 136 0.36 1.10 -13.43
CA GLY A 136 -0.92 1.31 -14.11
C GLY A 136 -2.05 0.46 -13.52
N SER A 137 -3.28 0.93 -13.69
CA SER A 137 -4.47 0.21 -13.20
C SER A 137 -4.57 -1.20 -13.79
N ASN A 138 -5.06 -2.14 -12.97
CA ASN A 138 -5.23 -3.56 -13.29
C ASN A 138 -3.95 -4.28 -13.76
N SER A 139 -2.79 -3.75 -13.43
CA SER A 139 -1.51 -4.40 -13.77
C SER A 139 -1.16 -5.52 -12.79
N VAL A 140 -0.51 -6.57 -13.29
CA VAL A 140 0.01 -7.67 -12.45
C VAL A 140 1.53 -7.65 -12.48
N VAL A 141 2.14 -7.24 -11.36
CA VAL A 141 3.59 -7.06 -11.20
C VAL A 141 4.14 -8.19 -10.34
N THR A 142 5.06 -8.98 -10.90
CA THR A 142 5.70 -10.12 -10.21
C THR A 142 7.22 -10.08 -10.27
N LYS A 143 7.81 -8.96 -10.73
CA LYS A 143 9.26 -8.75 -10.83
C LYS A 143 9.61 -7.37 -10.32
N ASN A 144 10.86 -7.20 -9.87
CA ASN A 144 11.38 -5.89 -9.47
C ASN A 144 11.19 -4.84 -10.58
N VAL A 145 10.83 -3.65 -10.15
CA VAL A 145 10.61 -2.50 -11.02
C VAL A 145 11.68 -1.46 -10.73
N PRO A 146 12.48 -1.04 -11.72
CA PRO A 146 13.44 0.05 -11.57
C PRO A 146 12.76 1.37 -11.17
N GLU A 147 13.51 2.27 -10.56
CA GLU A 147 13.01 3.61 -10.24
C GLU A 147 12.51 4.36 -11.49
N LYS A 148 11.60 5.30 -11.30
CA LYS A 148 11.05 6.17 -12.34
C LYS A 148 10.43 5.41 -13.52
N SER A 149 9.93 4.21 -13.30
CA SER A 149 9.31 3.38 -14.33
C SER A 149 7.79 3.53 -14.35
N VAL A 150 7.22 3.54 -15.55
CA VAL A 150 5.78 3.33 -15.74
C VAL A 150 5.56 1.90 -16.18
N MET A 151 4.81 1.14 -15.37
CA MET A 151 4.50 -0.28 -15.61
C MET A 151 3.02 -0.45 -15.93
N ALA A 152 2.69 -1.24 -16.93
CA ALA A 152 1.29 -1.56 -17.26
C ALA A 152 1.14 -2.98 -17.83
N GLY A 153 -0.07 -3.54 -17.69
CA GLY A 153 -0.49 -4.79 -18.31
C GLY A 153 -0.38 -6.05 -17.44
N ILE A 154 -0.72 -7.20 -18.02
CA ILE A 154 -0.73 -8.53 -17.41
C ILE A 154 -0.01 -9.53 -18.33
N PRO A 155 1.21 -9.99 -17.99
CA PRO A 155 2.07 -9.48 -16.92
C PRO A 155 2.55 -8.06 -17.23
N ALA A 156 2.80 -7.26 -16.19
CA ALA A 156 3.21 -5.86 -16.34
C ALA A 156 4.57 -5.74 -17.06
N ARG A 157 4.63 -4.79 -17.97
CA ARG A 157 5.84 -4.40 -18.70
C ARG A 157 6.10 -2.92 -18.54
N ARG A 158 7.36 -2.51 -18.65
CA ARG A 158 7.71 -1.09 -18.67
C ARG A 158 7.21 -0.48 -19.98
N VAL A 159 6.35 0.52 -19.89
CA VAL A 159 5.74 1.22 -21.02
C VAL A 159 6.25 2.66 -21.15
N GLY A 160 7.04 3.13 -20.18
CA GLY A 160 7.61 4.47 -20.21
C GLY A 160 8.36 4.79 -18.93
N ASP A 161 8.76 6.06 -18.84
CA ASP A 161 9.39 6.66 -17.67
C ASP A 161 8.41 7.62 -17.00
N ALA A 162 8.38 7.60 -15.68
CA ALA A 162 7.65 8.58 -14.89
C ALA A 162 8.38 9.93 -15.01
N THR A 163 7.92 10.78 -15.91
CA THR A 163 8.55 12.04 -16.27
C THR A 163 8.10 13.20 -15.37
N LYS A 164 8.73 14.36 -15.55
CA LYS A 164 8.44 15.62 -14.88
C LYS A 164 6.93 15.94 -14.90
N GLY A 165 6.37 16.19 -13.71
CA GLY A 165 4.95 16.51 -13.53
C GLY A 165 4.15 15.44 -12.80
N PHE A 166 4.71 14.24 -12.65
CA PHE A 166 4.13 13.21 -11.80
C PHE A 166 4.38 13.55 -10.32
N LYS A 167 3.34 14.00 -9.63
CA LYS A 167 3.38 14.23 -8.17
C LYS A 167 2.35 13.30 -7.52
N PRO A 168 2.75 12.48 -6.54
CA PRO A 168 1.78 11.79 -5.67
C PRO A 168 0.87 12.83 -4.99
N TYR A 169 -0.38 12.52 -4.77
CA TYR A 169 -1.35 13.43 -4.15
C TYR A 169 -0.94 13.97 -2.78
N ALA A 170 -0.05 13.27 -2.08
CA ALA A 170 0.38 13.62 -0.72
C ALA A 170 1.54 14.62 -0.67
N VAL A 171 2.11 15.01 -1.82
CA VAL A 171 3.24 15.96 -1.86
C VAL A 171 2.72 17.32 -2.30
N THR A 172 2.57 18.25 -1.38
CA THR A 172 2.35 19.67 -1.67
C THR A 172 3.68 20.40 -1.79
N ASP A 173 3.73 21.49 -2.60
CA ASP A 173 4.95 22.30 -2.73
C ASP A 173 5.33 23.01 -1.41
N GLU A 174 4.44 23.02 -0.41
CA GLU A 174 4.65 23.56 0.93
C GLU A 174 5.53 22.68 1.84
N ASP A 175 5.78 21.42 1.46
CA ASP A 175 6.65 20.51 2.21
C ASP A 175 8.14 20.66 1.86
N LYS A 176 8.52 21.74 1.15
CA LYS A 176 9.89 22.00 0.68
C LYS A 176 10.63 23.13 1.39
N GLU A 177 10.04 23.74 2.44
CA GLU A 177 10.71 24.72 3.31
C GLU A 177 11.12 24.13 4.66
#